data_c8c81dae2acae34926f47eb027b45e1d
#
_entry.id   c8c81dae2acae34926f47eb027b45e1d
#
_cell.length_a   1.000
_cell.length_b   1.000
_cell.length_c   1.000
_cell.angle_alpha   90.00
_cell.angle_beta   90.00
_cell.angle_gamma   90.00
#
_symmetry.space_group_name_H-M   'P 1'
#
loop_
_entity.id
_entity.type
_entity.pdbx_description
1 polymer ?
#
loop_
_entity_poly.entity_id
_entity_poly.type
_entity_poly.pdbx_seq_one_letter_code
_entity_poly.pdbx_strand_id
1 'polypeptide(L)'
;MIIKEENFEIFKDTIGKRIEDKIDVEYVFQKMDTIPEGVVIPEGRVKPWGTSHAILACKDAVKGPFAVINADDFYGFDPFKKIVSFFEEKRKDNEFVLISYLVGNTMTENGAVKRGICYKDENNYLTKIVESSVERVNGKIIATPLEDGEAFEVTGDTSVSMNFFGLTPKVFDFLEEEMVTFFNNHKDSLDKCEFLLPVSLFDMSESGRATVEVESTNALWHGITYKEDKDELVRAIKALTDKGEYPRDLWS
;
A
#
# COMPACT_ATOMS: atom_id res chain seq x y z
N MET A 1 -11.40 8.66 -0.75
CA MET A 1 -10.11 8.81 -1.48
C MET A 1 -9.22 9.80 -0.75
N ILE A 2 -7.93 9.46 -0.55
CA ILE A 2 -6.98 10.34 0.14
C ILE A 2 -6.20 11.10 -0.92
N ILE A 3 -6.26 12.41 -0.88
CA ILE A 3 -5.60 13.31 -1.84
C ILE A 3 -4.97 14.50 -1.12
N LYS A 4 -4.13 15.27 -1.82
CA LYS A 4 -3.74 16.60 -1.36
C LYS A 4 -4.85 17.60 -1.65
N GLU A 5 -5.10 18.52 -0.73
CA GLU A 5 -6.18 19.53 -0.88
C GLU A 5 -6.02 20.37 -2.15
N GLU A 6 -4.77 20.72 -2.50
CA GLU A 6 -4.44 21.47 -3.72
C GLU A 6 -4.81 20.75 -5.03
N ASN A 7 -4.96 19.41 -5.00
CA ASN A 7 -5.30 18.60 -6.17
C ASN A 7 -6.81 18.30 -6.26
N PHE A 8 -7.63 18.76 -5.31
CA PHE A 8 -9.04 18.38 -5.22
C PHE A 8 -9.84 18.69 -6.47
N GLU A 9 -9.77 19.94 -6.96
CA GLU A 9 -10.56 20.37 -8.10
C GLU A 9 -10.19 19.61 -9.38
N ILE A 10 -8.88 19.45 -9.63
CA ILE A 10 -8.43 18.72 -10.81
C ILE A 10 -8.76 17.22 -10.74
N PHE A 11 -8.68 16.65 -9.53
CA PHE A 11 -9.01 15.25 -9.30
C PHE A 11 -10.52 14.99 -9.48
N LYS A 12 -11.35 15.86 -8.92
CA LYS A 12 -12.79 15.81 -9.05
C LYS A 12 -13.24 15.98 -10.50
N ASP A 13 -12.65 16.92 -11.23
CA ASP A 13 -12.96 17.17 -12.63
C ASP A 13 -12.52 16.06 -13.60
N THR A 14 -11.53 15.28 -13.24
CA THR A 14 -10.99 14.21 -14.10
C THR A 14 -11.51 12.84 -13.70
N ILE A 15 -11.13 12.35 -12.51
CA ILE A 15 -11.49 11.01 -12.01
C ILE A 15 -12.86 11.04 -11.36
N GLY A 16 -13.16 12.03 -10.50
CA GLY A 16 -14.41 12.16 -9.78
C GLY A 16 -15.62 12.07 -10.70
N LYS A 17 -15.67 12.87 -11.75
CA LYS A 17 -16.75 12.84 -12.77
C LYS A 17 -17.02 11.49 -13.43
N ARG A 18 -16.08 10.56 -13.34
CA ARG A 18 -16.22 9.21 -13.94
C ARG A 18 -16.75 8.18 -12.97
N ILE A 19 -16.60 8.40 -11.68
CA ILE A 19 -16.87 7.39 -10.66
C ILE A 19 -17.95 7.82 -9.64
N GLU A 20 -18.15 9.11 -9.36
CA GLU A 20 -19.05 9.61 -8.32
C GLU A 20 -20.53 9.27 -8.54
N ASP A 21 -20.94 9.06 -9.79
CA ASP A 21 -22.29 8.61 -10.15
C ASP A 21 -22.45 7.08 -10.13
N LYS A 22 -21.37 6.34 -9.87
CA LYS A 22 -21.31 4.87 -9.87
C LYS A 22 -21.04 4.28 -8.50
N ILE A 23 -20.25 4.98 -7.69
CA ILE A 23 -19.90 4.58 -6.32
C ILE A 23 -19.92 5.80 -5.42
N ASP A 24 -20.21 5.59 -4.13
CA ASP A 24 -20.10 6.64 -3.12
C ASP A 24 -18.62 7.01 -2.92
N VAL A 25 -18.28 8.28 -3.11
CA VAL A 25 -16.92 8.79 -3.00
C VAL A 25 -16.84 9.87 -1.94
N GLU A 26 -15.98 9.67 -0.95
CA GLU A 26 -15.59 10.68 0.02
C GLU A 26 -14.14 11.07 -0.20
N TYR A 27 -13.86 12.38 -0.18
CA TYR A 27 -12.50 12.91 -0.32
C TYR A 27 -11.95 13.31 1.04
N VAL A 28 -10.78 12.79 1.38
CA VAL A 28 -10.07 13.11 2.61
C VAL A 28 -8.73 13.74 2.26
N PHE A 29 -8.36 14.80 2.97
CA PHE A 29 -7.13 15.55 2.68
C PHE A 29 -6.00 15.16 3.62
N GLN A 30 -4.89 14.67 3.05
CA GLN A 30 -3.65 14.49 3.78
C GLN A 30 -2.95 15.84 3.92
N LYS A 31 -3.10 16.49 5.08
CA LYS A 31 -2.53 17.80 5.36
C LYS A 31 -1.18 17.67 6.06
N MET A 32 -0.20 18.45 5.63
CA MET A 32 1.18 18.41 6.18
C MET A 32 1.27 18.83 7.64
N ASP A 33 0.35 19.67 8.11
CA ASP A 33 0.28 20.23 9.46
C ASP A 33 -0.53 19.37 10.46
N THR A 34 -1.12 18.26 10.00
CA THR A 34 -1.78 17.27 10.87
C THR A 34 -0.72 16.35 11.50
N ILE A 35 0.08 16.90 12.42
CA ILE A 35 1.23 16.27 13.07
C ILE A 35 1.21 16.57 14.57
N PRO A 36 1.98 15.83 15.40
CA PRO A 36 2.00 16.07 16.85
C PRO A 36 2.43 17.51 17.19
N GLU A 37 1.86 18.02 18.28
CA GLU A 37 2.18 19.36 18.80
C GLU A 37 3.69 19.49 19.07
N GLY A 38 4.28 20.62 18.67
CA GLY A 38 5.70 20.93 18.86
C GLY A 38 6.60 20.41 17.73
N VAL A 39 6.09 19.63 16.78
CA VAL A 39 6.86 19.27 15.58
C VAL A 39 6.88 20.43 14.60
N VAL A 40 8.08 20.83 14.16
CA VAL A 40 8.26 21.90 13.18
C VAL A 40 8.49 21.28 11.80
N ILE A 41 7.66 21.66 10.84
CA ILE A 41 7.81 21.22 9.45
C ILE A 41 9.07 21.86 8.87
N PRO A 42 10.06 21.10 8.35
CA PRO A 42 11.26 21.66 7.75
C PRO A 42 10.93 22.59 6.58
N GLU A 43 11.63 23.68 6.48
CA GLU A 43 11.52 24.58 5.35
C GLU A 43 11.81 23.84 4.03
N GLY A 44 10.94 24.00 3.04
CA GLY A 44 11.07 23.35 1.74
C GLY A 44 10.60 21.90 1.67
N ARG A 45 10.11 21.29 2.77
CA ARG A 45 9.50 19.97 2.70
C ARG A 45 8.18 20.03 1.93
N VAL A 46 8.14 19.36 0.78
CA VAL A 46 6.92 19.19 -0.06
C VAL A 46 6.39 17.75 -0.07
N LYS A 47 7.23 16.81 0.41
CA LYS A 47 6.88 15.39 0.46
C LYS A 47 5.92 15.11 1.61
N PRO A 48 4.78 14.41 1.37
CA PRO A 48 3.90 13.97 2.45
C PRO A 48 4.63 13.08 3.47
N TRP A 49 4.05 12.95 4.68
CA TRP A 49 4.67 12.20 5.78
C TRP A 49 4.64 10.67 5.60
N GLY A 50 4.04 10.16 4.55
CA GLY A 50 3.98 8.73 4.26
C GLY A 50 2.57 8.16 4.33
N THR A 51 2.46 6.84 4.10
CA THR A 51 1.19 6.13 3.94
C THR A 51 0.43 5.93 5.26
N SER A 52 1.11 5.73 6.40
CA SER A 52 0.47 5.70 7.72
C SER A 52 -0.20 7.03 8.05
N HIS A 53 0.46 8.13 7.78
CA HIS A 53 -0.12 9.46 7.97
C HIS A 53 -1.33 9.71 7.03
N ALA A 54 -1.27 9.21 5.80
CA ALA A 54 -2.40 9.27 4.87
C ALA A 54 -3.61 8.50 5.42
N ILE A 55 -3.40 7.29 5.97
CA ILE A 55 -4.46 6.49 6.57
C ILE A 55 -5.06 7.18 7.79
N LEU A 56 -4.25 7.78 8.65
CA LEU A 56 -4.74 8.55 9.81
C LEU A 56 -5.71 9.67 9.42
N ALA A 57 -5.50 10.32 8.28
CA ALA A 57 -6.43 11.33 7.78
C ALA A 57 -7.86 10.79 7.55
N CYS A 58 -8.03 9.47 7.40
CA CYS A 58 -9.34 8.83 7.20
C CYS A 58 -10.07 8.46 8.50
N LYS A 59 -9.50 8.71 9.68
CA LYS A 59 -10.06 8.26 10.97
C LYS A 59 -11.53 8.64 11.17
N ASP A 60 -11.91 9.85 10.78
CA ASP A 60 -13.27 10.32 10.95
C ASP A 60 -14.23 9.82 9.86
N ALA A 61 -13.73 9.50 8.69
CA ALA A 61 -14.50 9.01 7.55
C ALA A 61 -14.78 7.49 7.63
N VAL A 62 -13.83 6.70 8.13
CA VAL A 62 -13.92 5.24 8.13
C VAL A 62 -14.48 4.73 9.46
N LYS A 63 -15.61 4.00 9.41
CA LYS A 63 -16.33 3.51 10.61
C LYS A 63 -16.43 1.98 10.72
N GLY A 64 -15.94 1.25 9.74
CA GLY A 64 -15.97 -0.23 9.71
C GLY A 64 -14.70 -0.80 9.09
N PRO A 65 -14.59 -2.13 8.94
CA PRO A 65 -13.49 -2.75 8.23
C PRO A 65 -13.32 -2.18 6.81
N PHE A 66 -12.09 -2.00 6.37
CA PHE A 66 -11.77 -1.35 5.10
C PHE A 66 -10.52 -1.92 4.46
N ALA A 67 -10.43 -1.77 3.15
CA ALA A 67 -9.22 -2.06 2.39
C ALA A 67 -8.45 -0.77 2.06
N VAL A 68 -7.13 -0.90 2.04
CA VAL A 68 -6.19 0.15 1.59
C VAL A 68 -5.54 -0.32 0.31
N ILE A 69 -5.55 0.52 -0.71
CA ILE A 69 -4.87 0.30 -1.99
C ILE A 69 -4.23 1.60 -2.48
N ASN A 70 -3.23 1.50 -3.34
CA ASN A 70 -2.78 2.63 -4.13
C ASN A 70 -3.77 2.91 -5.25
N ALA A 71 -4.10 4.16 -5.49
CA ALA A 71 -5.15 4.56 -6.44
C ALA A 71 -4.72 4.44 -7.92
N ASP A 72 -3.43 4.31 -8.17
CA ASP A 72 -2.80 4.26 -9.48
C ASP A 72 -2.31 2.85 -9.88
N ASP A 73 -2.63 1.84 -9.05
CA ASP A 73 -2.22 0.46 -9.27
C ASP A 73 -3.40 -0.42 -9.74
N PHE A 74 -3.11 -1.39 -10.60
CA PHE A 74 -4.03 -2.46 -10.98
C PHE A 74 -3.69 -3.75 -10.24
N TYR A 75 -4.61 -4.18 -9.38
CA TYR A 75 -4.41 -5.30 -8.46
C TYR A 75 -4.94 -6.65 -8.96
N GLY A 76 -5.77 -6.65 -10.03
CA GLY A 76 -6.55 -7.83 -10.42
C GLY A 76 -7.76 -8.05 -9.51
N PHE A 77 -8.52 -9.12 -9.73
CA PHE A 77 -9.78 -9.36 -9.03
C PHE A 77 -9.64 -10.24 -7.76
N ASP A 78 -8.75 -11.24 -7.80
CA ASP A 78 -8.57 -12.20 -6.71
C ASP A 78 -8.24 -11.55 -5.34
N PRO A 79 -7.35 -10.55 -5.25
CA PRO A 79 -7.05 -9.88 -3.98
C PRO A 79 -8.26 -9.25 -3.29
N PHE A 80 -9.18 -8.68 -4.06
CA PHE A 80 -10.41 -8.10 -3.50
C PHE A 80 -11.33 -9.17 -2.90
N LYS A 81 -11.44 -10.35 -3.56
CA LYS A 81 -12.18 -11.49 -2.99
C LYS A 81 -11.58 -11.95 -1.68
N LYS A 82 -10.25 -12.03 -1.59
CA LYS A 82 -9.54 -12.45 -0.38
C LYS A 82 -9.80 -11.50 0.79
N ILE A 83 -9.74 -10.20 0.57
CA ILE A 83 -10.07 -9.21 1.62
C ILE A 83 -11.52 -9.33 2.08
N VAL A 84 -12.47 -9.49 1.13
CA VAL A 84 -13.88 -9.69 1.50
C VAL A 84 -14.03 -10.97 2.33
N SER A 85 -13.47 -12.10 1.88
CA SER A 85 -13.51 -13.36 2.62
C SER A 85 -12.89 -13.23 4.01
N PHE A 86 -11.78 -12.52 4.15
CA PHE A 86 -11.14 -12.27 5.44
C PHE A 86 -12.09 -11.57 6.42
N PHE A 87 -12.83 -10.55 5.98
CA PHE A 87 -13.76 -9.82 6.82
C PHE A 87 -15.11 -10.53 7.04
N GLU A 88 -15.49 -11.47 6.18
CA GLU A 88 -16.68 -12.32 6.39
C GLU A 88 -16.47 -13.34 7.51
N GLU A 89 -15.23 -13.69 7.83
CA GLU A 89 -14.90 -14.52 9.00
C GLU A 89 -15.02 -13.69 10.29
N LYS A 90 -15.34 -14.40 11.39
CA LYS A 90 -15.39 -13.74 12.71
C LYS A 90 -13.98 -13.46 13.19
N ARG A 91 -13.54 -12.21 13.09
CA ARG A 91 -12.21 -11.72 13.45
C ARG A 91 -12.27 -10.77 14.64
N LYS A 92 -11.13 -10.59 15.32
CA LYS A 92 -10.97 -9.54 16.34
C LYS A 92 -10.63 -8.23 15.65
N ASP A 93 -10.90 -7.12 16.33
CA ASP A 93 -10.66 -5.78 15.79
C ASP A 93 -9.19 -5.46 15.54
N ASN A 94 -8.26 -6.22 16.12
CA ASN A 94 -6.82 -6.07 15.92
C ASN A 94 -6.21 -7.17 15.02
N GLU A 95 -7.03 -7.89 14.29
CA GLU A 95 -6.59 -8.83 13.26
C GLU A 95 -6.69 -8.16 11.89
N PHE A 96 -5.56 -8.02 11.21
CA PHE A 96 -5.40 -7.39 9.91
C PHE A 96 -4.92 -8.39 8.88
N VAL A 97 -5.03 -8.04 7.60
CA VAL A 97 -4.51 -8.87 6.51
C VAL A 97 -3.68 -8.04 5.53
N LEU A 98 -2.59 -8.62 5.08
CA LEU A 98 -1.80 -8.16 3.94
C LEU A 98 -2.02 -9.13 2.78
N ILE A 99 -2.51 -8.64 1.65
CA ILE A 99 -2.51 -9.43 0.43
C ILE A 99 -1.16 -9.27 -0.25
N SER A 100 -0.34 -10.33 -0.17
CA SER A 100 0.99 -10.35 -0.77
C SER A 100 0.95 -10.88 -2.20
N TYR A 101 1.80 -10.33 -3.04
CA TYR A 101 2.01 -10.78 -4.41
C TYR A 101 3.31 -11.58 -4.52
N LEU A 102 3.42 -12.40 -5.53
CA LEU A 102 4.70 -13.00 -5.89
C LEU A 102 5.55 -11.92 -6.56
N VAL A 103 6.80 -11.74 -6.14
CA VAL A 103 7.67 -10.70 -6.70
C VAL A 103 7.76 -10.79 -8.22
N GLY A 104 7.81 -12.01 -8.76
CA GLY A 104 7.83 -12.24 -10.21
C GLY A 104 6.64 -11.65 -10.96
N ASN A 105 5.49 -11.51 -10.29
CA ASN A 105 4.25 -10.95 -10.83
C ASN A 105 4.14 -9.43 -10.67
N THR A 106 5.18 -8.77 -10.14
CA THR A 106 5.20 -7.33 -9.86
C THR A 106 6.40 -6.62 -10.46
N MET A 107 7.22 -7.35 -11.22
CA MET A 107 8.42 -6.79 -11.86
C MET A 107 8.06 -6.07 -13.16
N THR A 108 8.89 -5.12 -13.55
CA THR A 108 8.91 -4.52 -14.88
C THR A 108 10.26 -4.80 -15.56
N GLU A 109 10.27 -4.80 -16.89
CA GLU A 109 11.51 -4.88 -17.68
C GLU A 109 12.23 -3.51 -17.81
N ASN A 110 11.60 -2.44 -17.31
CA ASN A 110 12.05 -1.07 -17.51
C ASN A 110 13.00 -0.56 -16.41
N GLY A 111 13.24 -1.35 -15.36
CA GLY A 111 14.19 -0.99 -14.31
C GLY A 111 13.84 -1.52 -12.91
N ALA A 112 14.51 -0.97 -11.91
CA ALA A 112 14.29 -1.31 -10.52
C ALA A 112 12.94 -0.80 -10.01
N VAL A 113 12.28 -1.59 -9.15
CA VAL A 113 11.02 -1.26 -8.50
C VAL A 113 11.14 -1.37 -6.98
N LYS A 114 10.35 -0.60 -6.23
CA LYS A 114 10.32 -0.68 -4.77
C LYS A 114 9.30 -1.70 -4.31
N ARG A 115 9.69 -2.63 -3.42
CA ARG A 115 8.84 -3.71 -2.88
C ARG A 115 9.17 -3.96 -1.42
N GLY A 116 8.14 -4.13 -0.61
CA GLY A 116 8.29 -4.66 0.75
C GLY A 116 8.40 -6.18 0.73
N ILE A 117 9.58 -6.73 0.89
CA ILE A 117 9.79 -8.18 0.98
C ILE A 117 9.18 -8.68 2.29
N CYS A 118 8.20 -9.58 2.21
CA CYS A 118 7.45 -10.08 3.35
C CYS A 118 7.95 -11.44 3.82
N TYR A 119 8.19 -11.56 5.12
CA TYR A 119 8.46 -12.82 5.79
C TYR A 119 7.27 -13.18 6.69
N LYS A 120 6.94 -14.45 6.77
CA LYS A 120 5.82 -14.94 7.57
C LYS A 120 6.19 -16.23 8.30
N ASP A 121 5.51 -16.47 9.41
CA ASP A 121 5.63 -17.72 10.17
C ASP A 121 4.83 -18.87 9.54
N GLU A 122 4.84 -20.03 10.21
CA GLU A 122 4.12 -21.24 9.80
C GLU A 122 2.58 -21.08 9.82
N ASN A 123 2.07 -20.08 10.55
CA ASN A 123 0.64 -19.73 10.63
C ASN A 123 0.26 -18.62 9.66
N ASN A 124 1.17 -18.21 8.76
CA ASN A 124 1.04 -17.10 7.83
C ASN A 124 0.97 -15.71 8.46
N TYR A 125 1.40 -15.51 9.69
CA TYR A 125 1.48 -14.16 10.26
C TYR A 125 2.79 -13.46 9.86
N LEU A 126 2.68 -12.17 9.56
CA LEU A 126 3.81 -11.33 9.19
C LEU A 126 4.83 -11.26 10.34
N THR A 127 6.07 -11.65 10.06
CA THR A 127 7.17 -11.63 11.02
C THR A 127 8.26 -10.62 10.69
N LYS A 128 8.31 -10.15 9.44
CA LYS A 128 9.21 -9.09 9.00
C LYS A 128 8.77 -8.54 7.66
N ILE A 129 9.04 -7.26 7.44
CA ILE A 129 8.96 -6.63 6.13
C ILE A 129 10.24 -5.84 5.87
N VAL A 130 10.78 -5.94 4.65
CA VAL A 130 12.02 -5.24 4.26
C VAL A 130 11.74 -4.46 2.99
N GLU A 131 11.58 -3.15 3.13
CA GLU A 131 11.44 -2.24 2.00
C GLU A 131 12.73 -2.26 1.17
N SER A 132 12.62 -2.64 -0.08
CA SER A 132 13.76 -2.91 -0.94
C SER A 132 13.58 -2.35 -2.35
N SER A 133 14.68 -1.97 -2.96
CA SER A 133 14.78 -1.81 -4.41
C SER A 133 14.99 -3.19 -5.02
N VAL A 134 14.12 -3.61 -5.94
CA VAL A 134 14.16 -4.94 -6.54
C VAL A 134 14.35 -4.82 -8.04
N GLU A 135 15.32 -5.56 -8.58
CA GLU A 135 15.63 -5.55 -10.00
C GLU A 135 16.10 -6.90 -10.53
N ARG A 136 16.08 -7.10 -11.84
CA ARG A 136 16.68 -8.27 -12.51
C ARG A 136 18.13 -7.97 -12.87
N VAL A 137 19.05 -8.75 -12.32
CA VAL A 137 20.49 -8.67 -12.60
C VAL A 137 20.97 -10.05 -13.07
N ASN A 138 21.44 -10.16 -14.30
CA ASN A 138 21.95 -11.42 -14.87
C ASN A 138 20.99 -12.61 -14.70
N GLY A 139 19.70 -12.39 -14.90
CA GLY A 139 18.65 -13.41 -14.80
C GLY A 139 18.18 -13.74 -13.38
N LYS A 140 18.78 -13.15 -12.35
CA LYS A 140 18.41 -13.27 -10.95
C LYS A 140 17.60 -12.07 -10.51
N ILE A 141 16.75 -12.24 -9.50
CA ILE A 141 16.04 -11.12 -8.86
C ILE A 141 16.82 -10.75 -7.60
N ILE A 142 17.28 -9.51 -7.56
CA ILE A 142 18.06 -8.96 -6.44
C ILE A 142 17.24 -7.92 -5.71
N ALA A 143 17.14 -8.08 -4.40
CA ALA A 143 16.53 -7.11 -3.49
C ALA A 143 17.63 -6.38 -2.72
N THR A 144 17.65 -5.05 -2.80
CA THR A 144 18.56 -4.19 -2.05
C THR A 144 17.72 -3.39 -1.05
N PRO A 145 17.90 -3.58 0.27
CA PRO A 145 17.17 -2.83 1.28
C PRO A 145 17.32 -1.31 1.06
N LEU A 146 16.24 -0.55 1.27
CA LEU A 146 16.25 0.92 1.16
C LEU A 146 16.91 1.59 2.36
N GLU A 147 16.95 0.89 3.48
CA GLU A 147 17.73 1.23 4.67
C GLU A 147 18.99 0.36 4.72
N ASP A 148 19.65 0.32 5.87
CA ASP A 148 20.89 -0.43 6.05
C ASP A 148 20.70 -1.93 5.79
N GLY A 149 21.56 -2.51 4.98
CA GLY A 149 21.55 -3.94 4.67
C GLY A 149 22.28 -4.26 3.37
N GLU A 150 22.73 -5.50 3.26
CA GLU A 150 23.33 -6.03 2.03
C GLU A 150 22.25 -6.49 1.05
N ALA A 151 22.54 -6.37 -0.24
CA ALA A 151 21.68 -6.90 -1.30
C ALA A 151 21.63 -8.43 -1.21
N PHE A 152 20.47 -9.02 -1.46
CA PHE A 152 20.24 -10.46 -1.43
C PHE A 152 19.40 -10.95 -2.60
N GLU A 153 19.60 -12.19 -2.98
CA GLU A 153 18.84 -12.84 -4.04
C GLU A 153 17.47 -13.30 -3.50
N VAL A 154 16.41 -13.09 -4.27
CA VAL A 154 15.08 -13.62 -4.03
C VAL A 154 14.59 -14.43 -5.22
N THR A 155 13.65 -15.33 -5.00
CA THR A 155 13.03 -16.14 -6.05
C THR A 155 11.73 -15.49 -6.53
N GLY A 156 11.27 -15.86 -7.74
CA GLY A 156 10.06 -15.25 -8.32
C GLY A 156 8.78 -15.45 -7.51
N ASP A 157 8.77 -16.43 -6.60
CA ASP A 157 7.67 -16.75 -5.66
C ASP A 157 7.81 -16.09 -4.29
N THR A 158 8.84 -15.27 -4.09
CA THR A 158 8.99 -14.47 -2.85
C THR A 158 7.81 -13.52 -2.68
N SER A 159 7.21 -13.53 -1.48
CA SER A 159 6.08 -12.66 -1.12
C SER A 159 6.50 -11.21 -0.97
N VAL A 160 5.74 -10.31 -1.60
CA VAL A 160 5.96 -8.86 -1.50
C VAL A 160 4.67 -8.10 -1.22
N SER A 161 4.79 -7.02 -0.46
CA SER A 161 3.72 -6.04 -0.27
C SER A 161 3.63 -5.12 -1.47
N MET A 162 2.37 -4.89 -1.89
CA MET A 162 1.98 -3.88 -2.87
C MET A 162 1.01 -2.86 -2.28
N ASN A 163 1.10 -2.63 -0.96
CA ASN A 163 0.19 -1.76 -0.20
C ASN A 163 -1.28 -2.17 -0.27
N PHE A 164 -1.56 -3.47 -0.35
CA PHE A 164 -2.92 -3.97 -0.30
C PHE A 164 -3.20 -4.60 1.07
N PHE A 165 -3.86 -3.84 1.94
CA PHE A 165 -4.15 -4.23 3.32
C PHE A 165 -5.65 -4.25 3.58
N GLY A 166 -6.11 -5.20 4.41
CA GLY A 166 -7.41 -5.19 5.05
C GLY A 166 -7.24 -4.83 6.53
N LEU A 167 -7.88 -3.75 6.95
CA LEU A 167 -7.73 -3.15 8.27
C LEU A 167 -9.09 -2.92 8.91
N THR A 168 -9.10 -2.74 10.23
CA THR A 168 -10.26 -2.24 10.98
C THR A 168 -9.96 -0.84 11.53
N PRO A 169 -10.96 -0.08 11.99
CA PRO A 169 -10.75 1.22 12.62
C PRO A 169 -9.79 1.18 13.83
N LYS A 170 -9.56 0.01 14.41
CA LYS A 170 -8.59 -0.16 15.52
C LYS A 170 -7.17 0.27 15.14
N VAL A 171 -6.82 0.22 13.85
CA VAL A 171 -5.52 0.68 13.35
C VAL A 171 -5.26 2.16 13.66
N PHE A 172 -6.30 2.99 13.70
CA PHE A 172 -6.13 4.43 13.95
C PHE A 172 -5.56 4.71 15.35
N ASP A 173 -6.00 3.96 16.37
CA ASP A 173 -5.48 4.11 17.73
C ASP A 173 -3.97 3.83 17.78
N PHE A 174 -3.53 2.80 17.04
CA PHE A 174 -2.12 2.45 16.94
C PHE A 174 -1.32 3.51 16.21
N LEU A 175 -1.80 3.92 15.06
CA LEU A 175 -1.08 4.89 14.22
C LEU A 175 -0.96 6.26 14.89
N GLU A 176 -1.94 6.69 15.70
CA GLU A 176 -1.85 7.94 16.48
C GLU A 176 -0.71 7.89 17.50
N GLU A 177 -0.62 6.79 18.26
CA GLU A 177 0.45 6.61 19.25
C GLU A 177 1.82 6.50 18.57
N GLU A 178 1.91 5.73 17.50
CA GLU A 178 3.15 5.52 16.75
C GLU A 178 3.61 6.78 16.03
N MET A 179 2.71 7.62 15.54
CA MET A 179 3.06 8.89 14.92
C MET A 179 3.88 9.77 15.86
N VAL A 180 3.53 9.83 17.15
CA VAL A 180 4.29 10.57 18.16
C VAL A 180 5.69 10.00 18.30
N THR A 181 5.79 8.67 18.40
CA THR A 181 7.08 7.95 18.50
C THR A 181 7.92 8.16 17.25
N PHE A 182 7.32 8.03 16.06
CA PHE A 182 7.97 8.24 14.78
C PHE A 182 8.60 9.63 14.68
N PHE A 183 7.85 10.69 14.97
CA PHE A 183 8.38 12.05 14.91
C PHE A 183 9.48 12.30 15.94
N ASN A 184 9.38 11.70 17.13
CA ASN A 184 10.43 11.79 18.16
C ASN A 184 11.73 11.11 17.72
N ASN A 185 11.65 9.98 17.05
CA ASN A 185 12.80 9.20 16.60
C ASN A 185 13.48 9.81 15.35
N HIS A 186 12.76 10.63 14.58
CA HIS A 186 13.24 11.19 13.31
C HIS A 186 13.50 12.70 13.35
N LYS A 187 13.69 13.30 14.54
CA LYS A 187 13.89 14.75 14.71
C LYS A 187 15.00 15.33 13.81
N ASP A 188 16.04 14.55 13.57
CA ASP A 188 17.20 14.96 12.77
C ASP A 188 17.05 14.62 11.27
N SER A 189 15.92 14.04 10.85
CA SER A 189 15.68 13.60 9.47
C SER A 189 14.26 13.93 8.96
N LEU A 190 13.62 14.92 9.58
CA LEU A 190 12.27 15.35 9.21
C LEU A 190 12.14 15.86 7.77
N ASP A 191 13.23 16.20 7.11
CA ASP A 191 13.27 16.63 5.71
C ASP A 191 12.92 15.49 4.73
N LYS A 192 13.19 14.23 5.09
CA LYS A 192 13.08 13.07 4.19
C LYS A 192 12.36 11.85 4.74
N CYS A 193 12.17 11.73 6.06
CA CYS A 193 11.54 10.56 6.68
C CYS A 193 10.10 10.36 6.19
N GLU A 194 9.65 9.10 6.18
CA GLU A 194 8.31 8.69 5.80
C GLU A 194 7.73 7.71 6.82
N PHE A 195 6.56 8.01 7.34
CA PHE A 195 5.78 7.15 8.21
C PHE A 195 5.00 6.15 7.35
N LEU A 196 5.58 4.96 7.14
CA LEU A 196 5.12 3.97 6.17
C LEU A 196 4.19 2.94 6.81
N LEU A 197 3.03 2.71 6.21
CA LEU A 197 2.03 1.75 6.70
C LEU A 197 2.56 0.32 6.86
N PRO A 198 3.33 -0.24 5.90
CA PRO A 198 3.89 -1.58 6.08
C PRO A 198 4.79 -1.72 7.31
N VAL A 199 5.59 -0.69 7.60
CA VAL A 199 6.47 -0.65 8.78
C VAL A 199 5.65 -0.56 10.06
N SER A 200 4.68 0.36 10.12
CA SER A 200 3.79 0.48 11.28
C SER A 200 3.02 -0.80 11.58
N LEU A 201 2.52 -1.50 10.57
CA LEU A 201 1.81 -2.76 10.76
C LEU A 201 2.75 -3.88 11.25
N PHE A 202 3.99 -3.89 10.78
CA PHE A 202 5.01 -4.80 11.29
C PHE A 202 5.32 -4.50 12.78
N ASP A 203 5.55 -3.25 13.14
CA ASP A 203 5.83 -2.83 14.53
C ASP A 203 4.66 -3.18 15.48
N MET A 204 3.41 -3.03 15.02
CA MET A 204 2.22 -3.48 15.75
C MET A 204 2.22 -4.99 15.96
N SER A 205 2.60 -5.76 14.95
CA SER A 205 2.67 -7.22 15.01
C SER A 205 3.80 -7.68 15.94
N GLU A 206 4.98 -7.11 15.82
CA GLU A 206 6.14 -7.43 16.65
C GLU A 206 5.89 -7.13 18.14
N SER A 207 5.21 -6.02 18.42
CA SER A 207 4.81 -5.65 19.80
C SER A 207 3.60 -6.43 20.34
N GLY A 208 2.99 -7.34 19.58
CA GLY A 208 1.83 -8.13 19.97
C GLY A 208 0.53 -7.32 20.09
N ARG A 209 0.49 -6.10 19.59
CA ARG A 209 -0.70 -5.22 19.63
C ARG A 209 -1.71 -5.56 18.55
N ALA A 210 -1.25 -6.12 17.44
CA ALA A 210 -2.08 -6.63 16.35
C ALA A 210 -1.49 -7.92 15.79
N THR A 211 -2.24 -8.62 14.95
CA THR A 211 -1.72 -9.67 14.08
C THR A 211 -1.99 -9.28 12.62
N VAL A 212 -1.04 -9.56 11.76
CA VAL A 212 -1.16 -9.31 10.32
C VAL A 212 -1.03 -10.65 9.60
N GLU A 213 -2.14 -11.19 9.13
CA GLU A 213 -2.15 -12.39 8.30
C GLU A 213 -1.66 -12.05 6.90
N VAL A 214 -0.80 -12.88 6.33
CA VAL A 214 -0.27 -12.71 4.97
C VAL A 214 -0.95 -13.71 4.06
N GLU A 215 -1.91 -13.24 3.28
CA GLU A 215 -2.53 -14.01 2.22
C GLU A 215 -1.87 -13.75 0.88
N SER A 216 -1.46 -14.81 0.19
CA SER A 216 -0.77 -14.69 -1.11
C SER A 216 -1.76 -14.77 -2.27
N THR A 217 -1.51 -13.97 -3.31
CA THR A 217 -2.23 -14.05 -4.59
C THR A 217 -1.28 -14.37 -5.74
N ASN A 218 -1.82 -15.07 -6.75
CA ASN A 218 -1.14 -15.30 -8.03
C ASN A 218 -1.52 -14.25 -9.09
N ALA A 219 -2.30 -13.23 -8.74
CA ALA A 219 -2.69 -12.16 -9.64
C ALA A 219 -1.44 -11.42 -10.16
N LEU A 220 -1.53 -10.94 -11.38
CA LEU A 220 -0.55 -9.98 -11.92
C LEU A 220 -0.90 -8.60 -11.39
N TRP A 221 0.11 -7.93 -10.85
CA TRP A 221 0.02 -6.54 -10.48
C TRP A 221 0.62 -5.68 -11.59
N HIS A 222 -0.01 -4.57 -11.90
CA HIS A 222 0.52 -3.59 -12.84
C HIS A 222 0.39 -2.18 -12.24
N GLY A 223 1.51 -1.45 -12.20
CA GLY A 223 1.57 -0.03 -11.92
C GLY A 223 2.28 0.71 -13.04
N ILE A 224 2.24 2.02 -13.03
CA ILE A 224 2.96 2.85 -13.99
C ILE A 224 4.11 3.52 -13.26
N THR A 225 5.20 2.77 -13.05
CA THR A 225 6.45 3.30 -12.49
C THR A 225 7.24 4.04 -13.57
N TYR A 226 7.28 3.47 -14.76
CA TYR A 226 7.91 4.01 -15.94
C TYR A 226 6.85 4.32 -17.02
N LYS A 227 7.12 5.28 -17.89
CA LYS A 227 6.17 5.67 -18.95
C LYS A 227 5.83 4.50 -19.88
N GLU A 228 6.79 3.63 -20.07
CA GLU A 228 6.72 2.43 -20.93
C GLU A 228 5.77 1.36 -20.36
N ASP A 229 5.56 1.33 -19.03
CA ASP A 229 4.66 0.38 -18.35
C ASP A 229 3.20 0.55 -18.80
N LYS A 230 2.82 1.75 -19.26
CA LYS A 230 1.46 2.05 -19.69
C LYS A 230 0.96 1.13 -20.81
N ASP A 231 1.80 0.87 -21.81
CA ASP A 231 1.39 0.04 -22.95
C ASP A 231 1.23 -1.43 -22.53
N GLU A 232 2.02 -1.89 -21.56
CA GLU A 232 1.89 -3.22 -20.98
C GLU A 232 0.58 -3.35 -20.19
N LEU A 233 0.28 -2.40 -19.31
CA LEU A 233 -0.97 -2.35 -18.55
C LEU A 233 -2.19 -2.36 -19.49
N VAL A 234 -2.19 -1.56 -20.55
CA VAL A 234 -3.30 -1.52 -21.53
C VAL A 234 -3.47 -2.89 -22.21
N ARG A 235 -2.38 -3.55 -22.60
CA ARG A 235 -2.44 -4.91 -23.17
C ARG A 235 -2.96 -5.95 -22.16
N ALA A 236 -2.52 -5.86 -20.92
CA ALA A 236 -2.95 -6.77 -19.84
C ALA A 236 -4.45 -6.65 -19.57
N ILE A 237 -4.96 -5.44 -19.39
CA ILE A 237 -6.40 -5.18 -19.16
C ILE A 237 -7.22 -5.66 -20.36
N LYS A 238 -6.75 -5.38 -21.60
CA LYS A 238 -7.42 -5.85 -22.81
C LYS A 238 -7.49 -7.38 -22.85
N ALA A 239 -6.41 -8.07 -22.51
CA ALA A 239 -6.39 -9.53 -22.48
C ALA A 239 -7.37 -10.12 -21.45
N LEU A 240 -7.49 -9.52 -20.26
CA LEU A 240 -8.45 -9.89 -19.23
C LEU A 240 -9.90 -9.66 -19.70
N THR A 241 -10.15 -8.55 -20.39
CA THR A 241 -11.46 -8.23 -20.99
C THR A 241 -11.81 -9.21 -22.11
N ASP A 242 -10.88 -9.56 -22.98
CA ASP A 242 -11.10 -10.52 -24.08
C ASP A 242 -11.35 -11.94 -23.54
N LYS A 243 -10.82 -12.30 -22.36
CA LYS A 243 -11.13 -13.55 -21.64
C LYS A 243 -12.46 -13.52 -20.89
N GLY A 244 -13.12 -12.36 -20.78
CA GLY A 244 -14.37 -12.20 -20.04
C GLY A 244 -14.21 -12.09 -18.53
N GLU A 245 -12.98 -11.88 -18.03
CA GLU A 245 -12.71 -11.62 -16.60
C GLU A 245 -13.18 -10.22 -16.17
N TYR A 246 -13.16 -9.28 -17.12
CA TYR A 246 -13.71 -7.93 -16.97
C TYR A 246 -14.70 -7.64 -18.10
N PRO A 247 -15.78 -6.91 -17.84
CA PRO A 247 -16.71 -6.48 -18.90
C PRO A 247 -16.03 -5.49 -19.85
N ARG A 248 -16.47 -5.47 -21.11
CA ARG A 248 -15.96 -4.49 -22.10
C ARG A 248 -16.34 -3.07 -21.76
N ASP A 249 -17.51 -2.91 -21.18
CA ASP A 249 -17.96 -1.65 -20.58
C ASP A 249 -18.14 -1.88 -19.10
N LEU A 250 -17.25 -1.28 -18.31
CA LEU A 250 -17.21 -1.47 -16.85
C LEU A 250 -18.45 -0.91 -16.16
N TRP A 251 -19.10 0.07 -16.78
CA TRP A 251 -20.19 0.83 -16.17
C TRP A 251 -21.53 0.70 -16.91
N SER A 252 -21.64 -0.23 -17.86
CA SER A 252 -22.88 -0.50 -18.57
C SER A 252 -23.93 -1.24 -17.72
#